data_477e478ed5c59cf8331d73c34fdefed3
#
_entry.id   477e478ed5c59cf8331d73c34fdefed3
#
_cell.length_a   1.000
_cell.length_b   1.000
_cell.length_c   1.000
_cell.angle_alpha   90.00
_cell.angle_beta   90.00
_cell.angle_gamma   90.00
#
_symmetry.space_group_name_H-M   'P 1'
#
loop_
_entity.id
_entity.type
_entity.pdbx_description
1 polymer ?
#
loop_
_entity_poly.entity_id
_entity_poly.type
_entity_poly.pdbx_seq_one_letter_code
_entity_poly.pdbx_strand_id
1 'polypeptide(L)'
;METLAGPYATAAAQLKHSIREVRDARAGRQQFWPDGQAALWRKMGLVDVAEIPVVVDCEYTSFADYWATFTSGQGIVSRYLMALSDDVQRTVRQHVRGGYLLGRPDGPRSFPMMFRAVRGMVPH
;
A
#
# COMPACT_ATOMS: atom_id res chain seq x y z
N MET A 1 -7.69 -31.92 2.59
CA MET A 1 -8.46 -30.70 2.29
C MET A 1 -7.97 -29.52 3.10
N GLU A 2 -7.73 -29.69 4.35
CA GLU A 2 -7.19 -28.64 5.21
C GLU A 2 -5.81 -28.17 4.79
N THR A 3 -4.98 -29.07 4.27
CA THR A 3 -3.62 -28.77 3.84
C THR A 3 -3.53 -27.84 2.63
N LEU A 4 -4.58 -27.78 1.78
CA LEU A 4 -4.62 -26.87 0.64
C LEU A 4 -5.21 -25.51 1.02
N ALA A 5 -6.18 -25.49 1.93
CA ALA A 5 -6.79 -24.26 2.41
C ALA A 5 -5.93 -23.56 3.47
N GLY A 6 -5.18 -24.33 4.27
CA GLY A 6 -4.40 -23.83 5.40
C GLY A 6 -3.38 -22.75 5.05
N PRO A 7 -2.48 -22.96 4.04
CA PRO A 7 -1.50 -21.96 3.65
C PRO A 7 -2.15 -20.66 3.16
N TYR A 8 -3.22 -20.77 2.40
CA TYR A 8 -3.97 -19.61 1.94
C TYR A 8 -4.63 -18.86 3.10
N ALA A 9 -5.28 -19.61 3.99
CA ALA A 9 -5.92 -19.00 5.16
C ALA A 9 -4.91 -18.31 6.04
N THR A 10 -3.74 -18.92 6.26
CA THR A 10 -2.66 -18.34 7.07
C THR A 10 -2.07 -17.11 6.41
N ALA A 11 -1.75 -17.18 5.13
CA ALA A 11 -1.19 -16.04 4.40
C ALA A 11 -2.18 -14.88 4.35
N ALA A 12 -3.45 -15.16 4.06
CA ALA A 12 -4.50 -14.16 4.02
C ALA A 12 -4.72 -13.54 5.41
N ALA A 13 -4.71 -14.35 6.47
CA ALA A 13 -4.87 -13.85 7.83
C ALA A 13 -3.69 -12.98 8.24
N GLN A 14 -2.47 -13.35 7.92
CA GLN A 14 -1.27 -12.56 8.20
C GLN A 14 -1.28 -11.24 7.45
N LEU A 15 -1.63 -11.26 6.17
CA LEU A 15 -1.73 -10.04 5.37
C LEU A 15 -2.83 -9.12 5.90
N LYS A 16 -3.98 -9.69 6.26
CA LYS A 16 -5.09 -8.96 6.85
C LYS A 16 -4.70 -8.31 8.18
N HIS A 17 -3.98 -9.03 9.01
CA HIS A 17 -3.47 -8.54 10.28
C HIS A 17 -2.49 -7.38 10.07
N SER A 18 -1.57 -7.53 9.13
CA SER A 18 -0.60 -6.49 8.78
C SER A 18 -1.28 -5.23 8.27
N ILE A 19 -2.27 -5.38 7.38
CA ILE A 19 -3.06 -4.24 6.88
C ILE A 19 -3.78 -3.55 8.02
N ARG A 20 -4.35 -4.33 8.95
CA ARG A 20 -5.05 -3.79 10.11
C ARG A 20 -4.11 -3.03 11.03
N GLU A 21 -2.92 -3.56 11.30
CA GLU A 21 -1.91 -2.87 12.11
C GLU A 21 -1.49 -1.53 11.47
N VAL A 22 -1.24 -1.52 10.17
CA VAL A 22 -0.90 -0.29 9.45
C VAL A 22 -2.06 0.70 9.51
N ARG A 23 -3.29 0.22 9.32
CA ARG A 23 -4.49 1.06 9.40
C ARG A 23 -4.65 1.66 10.78
N ASP A 24 -4.50 0.86 11.83
CA ASP A 24 -4.65 1.31 13.21
C ASP A 24 -3.57 2.32 13.58
N ALA A 25 -2.33 2.08 13.15
CA ALA A 25 -1.24 3.02 13.34
C ALA A 25 -1.50 4.36 12.63
N ARG A 26 -2.08 4.32 11.42
CA ARG A 26 -2.44 5.52 10.67
C ARG A 26 -3.64 6.24 11.27
N ALA A 27 -4.62 5.49 11.78
CA ALA A 27 -5.81 6.07 12.41
C ALA A 27 -5.47 6.94 13.62
N GLY A 28 -4.41 6.61 14.34
CA GLY A 28 -3.91 7.41 15.44
C GLY A 28 -3.08 8.63 15.03
N ARG A 29 -2.79 8.78 13.73
CA ARG A 29 -1.95 9.86 13.21
C ARG A 29 -2.76 10.73 12.27
N GLN A 30 -3.04 11.93 12.70
CA GLN A 30 -3.86 12.90 11.99
C GLN A 30 -3.38 13.15 10.55
N GLN A 31 -2.07 13.12 10.29
CA GLN A 31 -1.50 13.38 8.98
C GLN A 31 -1.93 12.39 7.90
N PHE A 32 -2.44 11.22 8.27
CA PHE A 32 -2.91 10.21 7.31
C PHE A 32 -4.42 10.31 7.03
N TRP A 33 -5.14 11.17 7.74
CA TRP A 33 -6.57 11.36 7.51
C TRP A 33 -6.80 12.32 6.35
N PRO A 34 -7.94 12.24 5.66
CA PRO A 34 -8.34 13.30 4.75
C PRO A 34 -8.27 14.65 5.45
N ASP A 35 -7.65 15.63 4.81
CA ASP A 35 -7.37 16.96 5.37
C ASP A 35 -6.56 16.97 6.68
N GLY A 36 -6.04 15.81 7.07
CA GLY A 36 -5.28 15.69 8.32
C GLY A 36 -3.96 16.44 8.29
N GLN A 37 -3.22 16.37 7.19
CA GLN A 37 -1.98 17.15 7.03
C GLN A 37 -2.25 18.65 7.01
N ALA A 38 -3.29 19.08 6.30
CA ALA A 38 -3.66 20.48 6.24
C ALA A 38 -3.99 21.01 7.64
N ALA A 39 -4.76 20.25 8.42
CA ALA A 39 -5.09 20.62 9.80
C ALA A 39 -3.84 20.72 10.67
N LEU A 40 -2.92 19.77 10.52
CA LEU A 40 -1.67 19.75 11.26
C LEU A 40 -0.80 20.98 10.91
N TRP A 41 -0.69 21.30 9.64
CA TRP A 41 0.09 22.44 9.16
C TRP A 41 -0.48 23.77 9.69
N ARG A 42 -1.83 23.91 9.69
CA ARG A 42 -2.49 25.08 10.29
C ARG A 42 -2.20 25.19 11.78
N LYS A 43 -2.24 24.06 12.46
CA LYS A 43 -1.93 23.98 13.89
C LYS A 43 -0.49 24.41 14.19
N MET A 44 0.42 24.16 13.26
CA MET A 44 1.82 24.55 13.36
C MET A 44 2.07 26.02 13.01
N GLY A 45 1.04 26.75 12.65
CA GLY A 45 1.13 28.19 12.37
C GLY A 45 1.30 28.57 10.92
N LEU A 46 1.22 27.60 10.00
CA LEU A 46 1.25 27.90 8.57
C LEU A 46 -0.08 28.51 8.11
N VAL A 47 0.00 29.39 7.13
CA VAL A 47 -1.17 30.08 6.56
C VAL A 47 -1.34 29.66 5.09
N ASP A 48 -2.53 29.96 4.54
CA ASP A 48 -2.89 29.59 3.17
C ASP A 48 -2.66 28.10 2.89
N VAL A 49 -3.00 27.27 3.87
CA VAL A 49 -2.83 25.83 3.78
C VAL A 49 -3.93 25.23 2.91
N ALA A 50 -3.54 24.45 1.91
CA ALA A 50 -4.46 23.74 1.04
C ALA A 50 -4.01 22.30 0.86
N GLU A 51 -4.95 21.39 0.84
CA GLU A 51 -4.71 19.97 0.58
C GLU A 51 -5.58 19.55 -0.61
N ILE A 52 -4.95 18.97 -1.62
CA ILE A 52 -5.63 18.50 -2.83
C ILE A 52 -5.31 17.03 -3.09
N PRO A 53 -6.27 16.25 -3.61
CA PRO A 53 -5.97 14.92 -4.09
C PRO A 53 -5.22 14.98 -5.41
N VAL A 54 -4.23 14.10 -5.56
CA VAL A 54 -3.48 13.93 -6.81
C VAL A 54 -3.59 12.47 -7.21
N VAL A 55 -4.11 12.22 -8.42
CA VAL A 55 -4.21 10.87 -8.96
C VAL A 55 -3.03 10.64 -9.90
N VAL A 56 -2.30 9.56 -9.66
CA VAL A 56 -1.15 9.16 -10.47
C VAL A 56 -1.40 7.76 -10.99
N ASP A 57 -1.21 7.54 -12.27
CA ASP A 57 -1.25 6.22 -12.86
C ASP A 57 0.11 5.55 -12.68
N CYS A 58 0.13 4.43 -11.98
CA CYS A 58 1.32 3.61 -11.82
C CYS A 58 1.30 2.51 -12.86
N GLU A 59 2.30 2.54 -13.76
CA GLU A 59 2.38 1.61 -14.87
C GLU A 59 3.43 0.54 -14.58
N TYR A 60 3.08 -0.69 -14.93
CA TYR A 60 3.96 -1.86 -14.78
C TYR A 60 4.00 -2.61 -16.10
N THR A 61 5.17 -3.10 -16.46
CA THR A 61 5.37 -3.81 -17.73
C THR A 61 4.92 -5.26 -17.67
N SER A 62 4.93 -5.84 -16.47
CA SER A 62 4.61 -7.24 -16.24
C SER A 62 4.25 -7.47 -14.77
N PHE A 63 3.75 -8.66 -14.45
CA PHE A 63 3.55 -9.03 -13.05
C PHE A 63 4.88 -9.03 -12.27
N ALA A 64 5.97 -9.49 -12.87
CA ALA A 64 7.28 -9.48 -12.20
C ALA A 64 7.71 -8.07 -11.82
N ASP A 65 7.48 -7.10 -12.68
CA ASP A 65 7.74 -5.69 -12.41
C ASP A 65 6.87 -5.18 -11.25
N TYR A 66 5.59 -5.49 -11.26
CA TYR A 66 4.68 -5.15 -10.17
C TYR A 66 5.10 -5.81 -8.85
N TRP A 67 5.40 -7.12 -8.88
CA TRP A 67 5.79 -7.87 -7.69
C TRP A 67 7.11 -7.35 -7.08
N ALA A 68 8.03 -6.88 -7.91
CA ALA A 68 9.30 -6.33 -7.44
C ALA A 68 9.11 -5.15 -6.48
N THR A 69 8.02 -4.40 -6.61
CA THR A 69 7.72 -3.29 -5.68
C THR A 69 7.44 -3.77 -4.26
N PHE A 70 6.96 -5.01 -4.11
CA PHE A 70 6.67 -5.61 -2.81
C PHE A 70 7.84 -6.38 -2.22
N THR A 71 8.88 -6.66 -2.99
CA THR A 71 10.05 -7.43 -2.56
C THR A 71 11.31 -6.59 -2.43
N SER A 72 11.19 -5.28 -2.57
CA SER A 72 12.32 -4.35 -2.49
C SER A 72 12.90 -4.21 -1.07
N GLY A 73 12.16 -4.60 -0.04
CA GLY A 73 12.53 -4.40 1.35
C GLY A 73 12.25 -3.00 1.87
N GLN A 74 11.71 -2.12 1.04
CA GLN A 74 11.36 -0.75 1.40
C GLN A 74 9.87 -0.63 1.71
N GLY A 75 9.57 0.09 2.79
CA GLY A 75 8.20 0.27 3.23
C GLY A 75 7.71 -0.86 4.15
N ILE A 76 6.61 -0.60 4.83
CA ILE A 76 6.07 -1.50 5.85
C ILE A 76 5.57 -2.81 5.23
N VAL A 77 4.84 -2.73 4.13
CA VAL A 77 4.26 -3.90 3.47
C VAL A 77 5.36 -4.83 2.95
N SER A 78 6.39 -4.26 2.31
CA SER A 78 7.50 -5.03 1.78
C SER A 78 8.29 -5.71 2.91
N ARG A 79 8.58 -4.99 3.98
CA ARG A 79 9.30 -5.56 5.13
C ARG A 79 8.52 -6.68 5.78
N TYR A 80 7.21 -6.51 5.90
CA TYR A 80 6.35 -7.56 6.44
C TYR A 80 6.35 -8.80 5.56
N LEU A 81 6.18 -8.63 4.26
CA LEU A 81 6.17 -9.72 3.29
C LEU A 81 7.50 -10.49 3.31
N MET A 82 8.61 -9.77 3.32
CA MET A 82 9.95 -10.39 3.32
C MET A 82 10.26 -11.13 4.63
N ALA A 83 9.57 -10.83 5.71
CA ALA A 83 9.70 -11.52 6.99
C ALA A 83 8.93 -12.85 7.03
N LEU A 84 8.02 -13.10 6.08
CA LEU A 84 7.29 -14.36 6.00
C LEU A 84 8.19 -15.47 5.48
N SER A 85 7.79 -16.73 5.75
CA SER A 85 8.50 -17.88 5.19
C SER A 85 8.41 -17.88 3.67
N ASP A 86 9.36 -18.53 3.01
CA ASP A 86 9.40 -18.62 1.55
C ASP A 86 8.14 -19.27 0.97
N ASP A 87 7.60 -20.27 1.64
CA ASP A 87 6.37 -20.94 1.22
C ASP A 87 5.17 -20.00 1.29
N VAL A 88 5.07 -19.21 2.36
CA VAL A 88 3.98 -18.24 2.51
C VAL A 88 4.13 -17.12 1.50
N GLN A 89 5.34 -16.61 1.29
CA GLN A 89 5.60 -15.60 0.26
C GLN A 89 5.17 -16.09 -1.12
N ARG A 90 5.49 -17.33 -1.44
CA ARG A 90 5.12 -17.95 -2.72
C ARG A 90 3.60 -18.03 -2.89
N THR A 91 2.91 -18.41 -1.85
CA THR A 91 1.44 -18.50 -1.85
C THR A 91 0.82 -17.10 -2.04
N VAL A 92 1.31 -16.11 -1.33
CA VAL A 92 0.86 -14.72 -1.47
C VAL A 92 1.13 -14.22 -2.89
N ARG A 93 2.31 -14.52 -3.43
CA ARG A 93 2.69 -14.13 -4.80
C ARG A 93 1.72 -14.70 -5.83
N GLN A 94 1.37 -15.97 -5.72
CA GLN A 94 0.42 -16.61 -6.63
C GLN A 94 -0.95 -15.95 -6.57
N HIS A 95 -1.40 -15.60 -5.38
CA HIS A 95 -2.68 -14.97 -5.17
C HIS A 95 -2.71 -13.55 -5.77
N VAL A 96 -1.67 -12.77 -5.52
CA VAL A 96 -1.51 -11.43 -6.09
C VAL A 96 -1.39 -11.49 -7.60
N ARG A 97 -0.68 -12.49 -8.12
CA ARG A 97 -0.55 -12.71 -9.57
C ARG A 97 -1.91 -12.94 -10.21
N GLY A 98 -2.76 -13.75 -9.59
CA GLY A 98 -4.12 -13.95 -10.07
C GLY A 98 -4.92 -12.65 -10.19
N GLY A 99 -4.79 -11.77 -9.19
CA GLY A 99 -5.43 -10.46 -9.21
C GLY A 99 -4.85 -9.53 -10.27
N TYR A 100 -3.55 -9.57 -10.49
CA TYR A 100 -2.91 -8.76 -11.53
C TYR A 100 -3.33 -9.20 -12.93
N LEU A 101 -3.34 -10.51 -13.18
CA LEU A 101 -3.64 -11.05 -14.51
C LEU A 101 -5.13 -10.99 -14.87
N LEU A 102 -6.02 -11.23 -13.91
CA LEU A 102 -7.48 -11.27 -14.12
C LEU A 102 -7.87 -12.18 -15.32
N GLY A 103 -7.24 -13.35 -15.40
CA GLY A 103 -7.51 -14.30 -16.47
C GLY A 103 -6.97 -13.93 -17.84
N ARG A 104 -6.18 -12.86 -17.94
CA ARG A 104 -5.56 -12.41 -19.20
C ARG A 104 -4.07 -12.79 -19.21
N PRO A 105 -3.43 -12.81 -20.38
CA PRO A 105 -1.98 -13.02 -20.46
C PRO A 105 -1.22 -11.96 -19.68
N ASP A 106 -0.04 -12.31 -19.17
CA ASP A 106 0.84 -11.37 -18.50
C ASP A 106 1.27 -10.28 -19.49
N GLY A 107 1.44 -9.09 -18.95
CA GLY A 107 1.82 -7.92 -19.74
C GLY A 107 1.57 -6.63 -18.97
N PRO A 108 1.58 -5.50 -19.69
CA PRO A 108 1.43 -4.19 -19.05
C PRO A 108 0.09 -4.01 -18.34
N ARG A 109 0.15 -3.34 -17.20
CA ARG A 109 -1.04 -2.92 -16.43
C ARG A 109 -0.79 -1.53 -15.89
N SER A 110 -1.87 -0.78 -15.69
CA SER A 110 -1.84 0.54 -15.08
C SER A 110 -2.83 0.56 -13.92
N PHE A 111 -2.39 1.07 -12.77
CA PHE A 111 -3.23 1.19 -11.59
C PHE A 111 -3.23 2.64 -11.11
N PRO A 112 -4.40 3.25 -10.90
CA PRO A 112 -4.45 4.59 -10.32
C PRO A 112 -4.11 4.54 -8.84
N MET A 113 -3.28 5.48 -8.39
CA MET A 113 -3.00 5.71 -6.98
C MET A 113 -3.33 7.15 -6.64
N MET A 114 -3.97 7.35 -5.50
CA MET A 114 -4.31 8.68 -5.03
C MET A 114 -3.36 9.09 -3.91
N PHE A 115 -2.74 10.24 -4.12
CA PHE A 115 -1.92 10.92 -3.12
C PHE A 115 -2.60 12.21 -2.72
N ARG A 116 -2.21 12.75 -1.57
CA ARG A 116 -2.66 14.07 -1.12
C ARG A 116 -1.47 15.00 -1.06
N ALA A 117 -1.57 16.10 -1.78
CA ALA A 117 -0.55 17.14 -1.77
C ALA A 117 -1.01 18.28 -0.86
N VAL A 118 -0.11 18.76 0.00
CA VAL A 118 -0.37 19.85 0.93
C VAL A 118 0.61 20.98 0.63
N ARG A 119 0.10 22.20 0.64
CA ARG A 119 0.93 23.39 0.59
C ARG A 119 0.55 24.34 1.71
N GLY A 120 1.49 25.17 2.10
CA GLY A 120 1.25 26.21 3.08
C GLY A 120 2.33 27.27 2.98
N MET A 121 2.08 28.42 3.59
CA MET A 121 3.02 29.53 3.61
C MET A 121 3.43 29.83 5.04
N VAL A 122 4.72 30.11 5.22
CA VAL A 122 5.23 30.58 6.51
C VAL A 122 4.80 32.04 6.67
N PRO A 123 4.14 32.39 7.77
CA PRO A 123 3.77 33.80 8.00
C PRO A 123 5.01 34.68 8.21
N HIS A 124 4.90 35.89 7.78
CA HIS A 124 5.98 36.89 7.95
C HIS A 124 6.12 37.39 9.36
#